data_41ae90c4a2f76ff3cbc0405d681524ae
#
_entry.id   41ae90c4a2f76ff3cbc0405d681524ae
#
_cell.length_a   1.000
_cell.length_b   1.000
_cell.length_c   1.000
_cell.angle_alpha   90.00
_cell.angle_beta   90.00
_cell.angle_gamma   90.00
#
_symmetry.space_group_name_H-M   'P 1'
#
loop_
_entity.id
_entity.type
_entity.pdbx_description
1 polymer ?
#
loop_
_entity_poly.entity_id
_entity_poly.type
_entity_poly.pdbx_seq_one_letter_code
_entity_poly.pdbx_strand_id
1 'polypeptide(L)'
;MLRGMRRTTMLIVLLTTLHACKIDEDKPKAKLNDTATYMEKPTKKGEAVSYKLPAQVAVNHVFSDPKSEDLFVLRSDGTYPENAMIHFTITAANGQTLYAEDFKASLLLNADELADVNNPGITDEGNNISKNMQAFFSEANFSMPAIKDDTDFAPEYSDKAIWDEIKKDKTAVGFYFLLGTQTGRSIAWSKKQKKVVTYFSCC
;
A
#
# COMPACT_ATOMS: atom_id res chain seq x y z
N MET A 1 53.80 -57.17 13.96
CA MET A 1 52.59 -57.68 14.62
C MET A 1 51.38 -56.88 14.10
N LEU A 2 50.60 -57.47 13.17
CA LEU A 2 49.41 -56.90 12.59
C LEU A 2 48.18 -57.21 13.46
N ARG A 3 47.33 -56.21 13.75
CA ARG A 3 45.93 -56.36 14.19
C ARG A 3 45.16 -55.23 13.51
N GLY A 4 44.41 -55.43 12.51
CA GLY A 4 43.14 -56.06 12.35
C GLY A 4 42.02 -55.03 12.70
N MET A 5 41.69 -54.11 11.77
CA MET A 5 40.63 -53.14 11.95
C MET A 5 39.38 -53.61 11.17
N ARG A 6 38.39 -54.11 11.92
CA ARG A 6 37.04 -54.47 11.40
C ARG A 6 36.28 -53.22 11.04
N ARG A 7 35.93 -53.05 9.77
CA ARG A 7 35.00 -52.07 9.27
C ARG A 7 33.59 -52.59 9.55
N THR A 8 32.86 -51.87 10.41
CA THR A 8 31.43 -52.06 10.61
C THR A 8 30.70 -51.04 9.72
N THR A 9 30.09 -51.53 8.69
CA THR A 9 29.27 -50.75 7.76
C THR A 9 27.90 -50.56 8.40
N MET A 10 27.61 -49.32 8.87
CA MET A 10 26.31 -48.95 9.42
C MET A 10 25.45 -48.38 8.29
N LEU A 11 24.43 -49.18 7.89
CA LEU A 11 23.44 -48.81 6.90
C LEU A 11 22.44 -47.84 7.55
N ILE A 12 22.53 -46.55 7.23
CA ILE A 12 21.57 -45.58 7.66
C ILE A 12 20.44 -45.54 6.65
N VAL A 13 19.30 -46.10 7.06
CA VAL A 13 18.01 -45.98 6.33
C VAL A 13 17.46 -44.60 6.55
N LEU A 14 17.49 -43.77 5.52
CA LEU A 14 16.93 -42.42 5.54
C LEU A 14 15.41 -42.53 5.34
N LEU A 15 14.63 -42.49 6.43
CA LEU A 15 13.18 -42.33 6.38
C LEU A 15 12.88 -40.86 6.10
N THR A 16 12.53 -40.54 4.86
CA THR A 16 11.97 -39.23 4.50
C THR A 16 10.50 -39.17 4.94
N THR A 17 10.24 -38.56 6.08
CA THR A 17 8.88 -38.18 6.48
C THR A 17 8.49 -36.94 5.71
N LEU A 18 7.57 -37.10 4.78
CA LEU A 18 6.82 -36.01 4.16
C LEU A 18 5.96 -35.34 5.24
N HIS A 19 6.44 -34.20 5.76
CA HIS A 19 5.59 -33.33 6.54
C HIS A 19 4.75 -32.50 5.57
N ALA A 20 3.50 -32.90 5.40
CA ALA A 20 2.49 -32.06 4.81
C ALA A 20 2.32 -30.81 5.72
N CYS A 21 2.73 -29.65 5.26
CA CYS A 21 2.37 -28.40 5.91
C CYS A 21 0.86 -28.26 5.89
N LYS A 22 0.23 -28.41 7.06
CA LYS A 22 -1.12 -27.90 7.30
C LYS A 22 -1.04 -26.40 7.24
N ILE A 23 -1.74 -25.79 6.28
CA ILE A 23 -1.99 -24.36 6.23
C ILE A 23 -2.93 -24.07 7.38
N ASP A 24 -2.43 -23.37 8.43
CA ASP A 24 -3.27 -22.83 9.49
C ASP A 24 -4.12 -21.70 8.91
N GLU A 25 -5.43 -21.97 8.82
CA GLU A 25 -6.46 -21.04 8.31
C GLU A 25 -6.92 -20.01 9.36
N ASP A 26 -6.17 -19.80 10.44
CA ASP A 26 -6.49 -18.84 11.49
C ASP A 26 -5.61 -17.58 11.46
N LYS A 27 -5.66 -16.84 10.34
CA LYS A 27 -5.31 -15.41 10.38
C LYS A 27 -6.59 -14.60 10.60
N PRO A 28 -6.61 -13.66 11.57
CA PRO A 28 -7.77 -12.80 11.75
C PRO A 28 -8.00 -12.00 10.47
N LYS A 29 -9.12 -12.29 9.80
CA LYS A 29 -9.60 -11.49 8.67
C LYS A 29 -9.86 -10.09 9.22
N ALA A 30 -9.10 -9.12 8.75
CA ALA A 30 -9.42 -7.71 8.94
C ALA A 30 -10.88 -7.53 8.51
N LYS A 31 -11.72 -7.05 9.42
CA LYS A 31 -13.11 -6.71 9.10
C LYS A 31 -13.08 -5.50 8.19
N LEU A 32 -13.08 -5.76 6.89
CA LEU A 32 -13.42 -4.76 5.90
C LEU A 32 -14.86 -4.35 6.23
N ASN A 33 -15.07 -3.11 6.68
CA ASN A 33 -16.41 -2.58 6.83
C ASN A 33 -17.02 -2.51 5.43
N ASP A 34 -17.84 -3.51 5.11
CA ASP A 34 -18.62 -3.60 3.88
C ASP A 34 -19.63 -2.45 3.82
N THR A 35 -19.18 -1.30 3.32
CA THR A 35 -20.07 -0.36 2.66
C THR A 35 -19.68 -0.27 1.18
N ALA A 36 -19.21 -1.40 0.62
CA ALA A 36 -19.09 -1.54 -0.83
C ALA A 36 -20.51 -1.76 -1.38
N THR A 37 -21.10 -0.71 -1.89
CA THR A 37 -22.35 -0.80 -2.67
C THR A 37 -22.09 -1.69 -3.88
N TYR A 38 -22.75 -2.83 -3.92
CA TYR A 38 -22.68 -3.86 -4.94
C TYR A 38 -22.86 -3.27 -6.34
N MET A 39 -21.92 -3.54 -7.25
CA MET A 39 -22.05 -3.17 -8.66
C MET A 39 -23.09 -4.08 -9.34
N GLU A 40 -24.19 -3.52 -9.81
CA GLU A 40 -25.12 -4.23 -10.70
C GLU A 40 -24.44 -4.50 -12.05
N LYS A 41 -24.54 -5.75 -12.49
CA LYS A 41 -24.00 -6.21 -13.77
C LYS A 41 -24.78 -5.56 -14.93
N PRO A 42 -24.15 -4.94 -15.92
CA PRO A 42 -24.87 -4.28 -17.02
C PRO A 42 -25.62 -5.28 -17.88
N THR A 43 -26.90 -5.08 -18.02
CA THR A 43 -27.82 -6.00 -18.73
C THR A 43 -28.21 -5.56 -20.12
N LYS A 44 -27.76 -4.41 -20.66
CA LYS A 44 -28.10 -3.99 -22.03
C LYS A 44 -26.95 -3.24 -22.71
N LYS A 45 -26.71 -3.64 -23.97
CA LYS A 45 -25.77 -3.01 -24.90
C LYS A 45 -26.32 -1.62 -25.28
N GLY A 46 -25.66 -0.54 -24.82
CA GLY A 46 -25.95 0.82 -25.27
C GLY A 46 -26.30 1.86 -24.19
N GLU A 47 -26.43 1.48 -22.92
CA GLU A 47 -26.54 2.46 -21.84
C GLU A 47 -25.14 2.79 -21.33
N ALA A 48 -24.79 4.08 -21.30
CA ALA A 48 -23.57 4.54 -20.64
C ALA A 48 -23.65 4.17 -19.17
N VAL A 49 -22.88 3.17 -18.77
CA VAL A 49 -22.80 2.76 -17.36
C VAL A 49 -22.04 3.85 -16.62
N SER A 50 -22.77 4.61 -15.83
CA SER A 50 -22.19 5.61 -14.95
C SER A 50 -21.55 4.90 -13.76
N TYR A 51 -20.21 4.89 -13.71
CA TYR A 51 -19.49 4.34 -12.58
C TYR A 51 -19.44 5.35 -11.44
N LYS A 52 -19.99 4.95 -10.32
CA LYS A 52 -19.91 5.72 -9.08
C LYS A 52 -18.63 5.33 -8.35
N LEU A 53 -17.75 6.30 -8.12
CA LEU A 53 -16.58 6.09 -7.26
C LEU A 53 -17.00 5.74 -5.83
N PRO A 54 -16.20 4.93 -5.10
CA PRO A 54 -16.40 4.76 -3.67
C PRO A 54 -16.39 6.13 -3.00
N ALA A 55 -17.38 6.40 -2.16
CA ALA A 55 -17.43 7.66 -1.43
C ALA A 55 -16.21 7.79 -0.49
N GLN A 56 -15.74 6.66 0.03
CA GLN A 56 -14.60 6.62 0.94
C GLN A 56 -13.94 5.25 0.96
N VAL A 57 -12.61 5.23 1.10
CA VAL A 57 -11.80 4.07 1.49
C VAL A 57 -11.01 4.46 2.73
N ALA A 58 -10.97 3.61 3.74
CA ALA A 58 -10.30 3.92 5.00
C ALA A 58 -9.64 2.68 5.60
N VAL A 59 -8.46 2.88 6.23
CA VAL A 59 -7.76 1.86 7.01
C VAL A 59 -7.19 2.49 8.28
N ASN A 60 -7.03 1.67 9.32
CA ASN A 60 -6.23 2.04 10.49
C ASN A 60 -4.85 1.40 10.35
N HIS A 61 -3.81 2.17 10.60
CA HIS A 61 -2.43 1.67 10.58
C HIS A 61 -1.57 2.42 11.60
N VAL A 62 -0.67 1.71 12.26
CA VAL A 62 0.34 2.33 13.12
C VAL A 62 1.24 3.22 12.26
N PHE A 63 1.34 4.52 12.61
CA PHE A 63 2.14 5.44 11.81
C PHE A 63 2.83 6.54 12.64
N SER A 64 2.09 7.36 13.38
CA SER A 64 2.67 8.45 14.16
C SER A 64 3.06 8.06 15.58
N ASP A 65 2.36 7.11 16.16
CA ASP A 65 2.61 6.56 17.51
C ASP A 65 2.62 5.03 17.45
N PRO A 66 3.67 4.34 17.94
CA PRO A 66 3.74 2.88 17.92
C PRO A 66 2.71 2.18 18.82
N LYS A 67 1.96 2.92 19.64
CA LYS A 67 0.96 2.39 20.57
C LYS A 67 -0.47 2.62 20.13
N SER A 68 -0.69 3.36 19.07
CA SER A 68 -2.01 3.67 18.53
C SER A 68 -2.01 3.65 17.02
N GLU A 69 -3.17 3.37 16.44
CA GLU A 69 -3.35 3.42 15.00
C GLU A 69 -3.88 4.79 14.60
N ASP A 70 -3.36 5.29 13.50
CA ASP A 70 -3.84 6.49 12.83
C ASP A 70 -4.81 6.08 11.71
N LEU A 71 -5.82 6.90 11.47
CA LEU A 71 -6.83 6.67 10.45
C LEU A 71 -6.41 7.31 9.12
N PHE A 72 -6.20 6.48 8.11
CA PHE A 72 -5.94 6.86 6.72
C PHE A 72 -7.23 6.83 5.94
N VAL A 73 -7.55 7.91 5.24
CA VAL A 73 -8.80 8.04 4.49
C VAL A 73 -8.55 8.62 3.11
N LEU A 74 -9.08 7.96 2.08
CA LEU A 74 -9.38 8.58 0.79
C LEU A 74 -10.89 8.83 0.71
N ARG A 75 -11.29 10.06 0.50
CA ARG A 75 -12.68 10.44 0.26
C ARG A 75 -12.83 11.06 -1.13
N SER A 76 -13.79 10.60 -1.90
CA SER A 76 -14.17 11.22 -3.18
C SER A 76 -15.30 12.21 -2.96
N ASP A 77 -15.21 13.41 -3.52
CA ASP A 77 -16.27 14.42 -3.49
C ASP A 77 -17.13 14.40 -4.77
N GLY A 78 -16.73 13.61 -5.76
CA GLY A 78 -17.42 13.51 -7.05
C GLY A 78 -18.02 12.14 -7.29
N THR A 79 -19.07 12.12 -8.12
CA THR A 79 -19.72 10.87 -8.53
C THR A 79 -19.06 10.27 -9.78
N TYR A 80 -18.47 11.13 -10.62
CA TYR A 80 -17.91 10.74 -11.91
C TYR A 80 -16.37 10.94 -11.88
N PRO A 81 -15.62 9.96 -12.39
CA PRO A 81 -14.13 9.96 -12.34
C PRO A 81 -13.50 11.22 -12.91
N GLU A 82 -14.02 11.71 -14.03
CA GLU A 82 -13.46 12.86 -14.77
C GLU A 82 -13.45 14.18 -14.01
N ASN A 83 -14.35 14.33 -13.01
CA ASN A 83 -14.52 15.57 -12.25
C ASN A 83 -14.28 15.38 -10.74
N ALA A 84 -14.03 14.15 -10.28
CA ALA A 84 -13.88 13.88 -8.88
C ALA A 84 -12.54 14.38 -8.33
N MET A 85 -12.60 15.00 -7.15
CA MET A 85 -11.44 15.25 -6.30
C MET A 85 -11.34 14.16 -5.23
N ILE A 86 -10.14 13.77 -4.94
CA ILE A 86 -9.81 12.86 -3.85
C ILE A 86 -9.18 13.67 -2.74
N HIS A 87 -9.70 13.50 -1.53
CA HIS A 87 -9.18 14.07 -0.30
C HIS A 87 -8.48 12.96 0.47
N PHE A 88 -7.17 12.98 0.50
CA PHE A 88 -6.36 12.07 1.30
C PHE A 88 -6.05 12.71 2.65
N THR A 89 -6.42 12.04 3.74
CA THR A 89 -6.12 12.49 5.09
C THR A 89 -5.54 11.38 5.94
N ILE A 90 -4.66 11.76 6.88
CA ILE A 90 -4.21 10.92 7.98
C ILE A 90 -4.58 11.62 9.28
N THR A 91 -5.33 10.95 10.14
CA THR A 91 -5.80 11.49 11.40
C THR A 91 -5.31 10.64 12.56
N ALA A 92 -4.66 11.25 13.52
CA ALA A 92 -4.20 10.57 14.74
C ALA A 92 -5.38 10.07 15.60
N ALA A 93 -5.12 9.09 16.48
CA ALA A 93 -6.11 8.57 17.41
C ALA A 93 -6.78 9.63 18.29
N ASN A 94 -6.11 10.76 18.53
CA ASN A 94 -6.63 11.90 19.29
C ASN A 94 -7.49 12.87 18.45
N GLY A 95 -7.70 12.57 17.16
CA GLY A 95 -8.48 13.39 16.23
C GLY A 95 -7.69 14.50 15.52
N GLN A 96 -6.38 14.62 15.77
CA GLN A 96 -5.55 15.61 15.09
C GLN A 96 -5.28 15.16 13.64
N THR A 97 -5.50 16.05 12.67
CA THR A 97 -5.08 15.82 11.29
C THR A 97 -3.55 15.95 11.21
N LEU A 98 -2.90 14.86 10.79
CA LEU A 98 -1.45 14.77 10.63
C LEU A 98 -1.02 15.11 9.21
N TYR A 99 -1.86 14.77 8.22
CA TYR A 99 -1.62 14.96 6.81
C TYR A 99 -2.92 15.23 6.08
N ALA A 100 -2.89 16.07 5.07
CA ALA A 100 -4.01 16.31 4.16
C ALA A 100 -3.45 16.68 2.78
N GLU A 101 -3.98 16.06 1.73
CA GLU A 101 -3.67 16.37 0.34
C GLU A 101 -4.90 16.13 -0.53
N ASP A 102 -5.15 17.07 -1.46
CA ASP A 102 -6.24 16.99 -2.42
C ASP A 102 -5.66 16.79 -3.84
N PHE A 103 -6.22 15.85 -4.59
CA PHE A 103 -5.79 15.60 -5.95
C PHE A 103 -6.95 15.07 -6.82
N LYS A 104 -6.82 15.18 -8.15
CA LYS A 104 -7.82 14.67 -9.09
C LYS A 104 -7.85 13.14 -9.05
N ALA A 105 -9.05 12.56 -9.13
CA ALA A 105 -9.23 11.10 -9.16
C ALA A 105 -8.45 10.43 -10.30
N SER A 106 -8.31 11.11 -11.45
CA SER A 106 -7.52 10.61 -12.59
C SER A 106 -6.04 10.40 -12.27
N LEU A 107 -5.49 11.01 -11.21
CA LEU A 107 -4.12 10.74 -10.75
C LEU A 107 -3.96 9.39 -10.04
N LEU A 108 -5.04 8.66 -9.84
CA LEU A 108 -4.98 7.27 -9.38
C LEU A 108 -4.77 6.27 -10.52
N LEU A 109 -4.84 6.70 -11.79
CA LEU A 109 -4.54 5.85 -12.94
C LEU A 109 -3.03 5.72 -13.14
N ASN A 110 -2.57 4.51 -13.42
CA ASN A 110 -1.18 4.26 -13.77
C ASN A 110 -0.92 4.39 -15.28
N ALA A 111 0.34 4.29 -15.69
CA ALA A 111 0.74 4.47 -17.10
C ALA A 111 0.08 3.45 -18.04
N ASP A 112 -0.05 2.20 -17.62
CA ASP A 112 -0.63 1.13 -18.44
C ASP A 112 -2.14 1.33 -18.63
N GLU A 113 -2.83 1.79 -17.59
CA GLU A 113 -4.26 2.11 -17.62
C GLU A 113 -4.58 3.33 -18.49
N LEU A 114 -3.63 4.28 -18.59
CA LEU A 114 -3.72 5.45 -19.47
C LEU A 114 -3.31 5.12 -20.92
N ALA A 115 -2.46 4.10 -21.13
CA ALA A 115 -1.95 3.72 -22.45
C ALA A 115 -2.95 2.90 -23.28
N ASP A 116 -4.02 2.39 -22.68
CA ASP A 116 -5.09 1.66 -23.41
C ASP A 116 -5.99 2.62 -24.22
N VAL A 117 -5.33 3.45 -25.01
CA VAL A 117 -5.95 4.44 -25.91
C VAL A 117 -6.79 3.81 -27.02
N ASN A 118 -6.75 2.48 -27.20
CA ASN A 118 -7.48 1.81 -28.28
C ASN A 118 -8.93 1.48 -27.93
N ASN A 119 -9.30 1.62 -26.66
CA ASN A 119 -10.70 1.49 -26.22
C ASN A 119 -10.97 2.32 -24.96
N PRO A 120 -10.91 3.66 -25.05
CA PRO A 120 -11.22 4.53 -23.93
C PRO A 120 -12.72 4.50 -23.66
N GLY A 121 -13.23 3.41 -23.13
CA GLY A 121 -14.54 3.40 -22.52
C GLY A 121 -14.43 4.12 -21.17
N ILE A 122 -15.22 5.18 -20.97
CA ILE A 122 -15.42 5.84 -19.66
C ILE A 122 -15.65 4.83 -18.53
N THR A 123 -16.15 3.66 -18.89
CA THR A 123 -16.33 2.48 -18.06
C THR A 123 -15.05 1.94 -17.43
N ASP A 124 -13.97 1.85 -18.18
CA ASP A 124 -12.73 1.22 -17.71
C ASP A 124 -11.94 2.17 -16.81
N GLU A 125 -11.93 3.46 -17.12
CA GLU A 125 -11.30 4.49 -16.29
C GLU A 125 -11.92 4.54 -14.88
N GLY A 126 -13.23 4.59 -14.77
CA GLY A 126 -13.92 4.59 -13.48
C GLY A 126 -13.68 3.32 -12.66
N ASN A 127 -13.65 2.16 -13.33
CA ASN A 127 -13.32 0.89 -12.71
C ASN A 127 -11.89 0.88 -12.18
N ASN A 128 -10.93 1.35 -12.99
CA ASN A 128 -9.52 1.39 -12.62
C ASN A 128 -9.29 2.36 -11.45
N ILE A 129 -9.90 3.55 -11.48
CA ILE A 129 -9.84 4.49 -10.37
C ILE A 129 -10.43 3.87 -9.10
N SER A 130 -11.60 3.24 -9.18
CA SER A 130 -12.24 2.57 -8.04
C SER A 130 -11.37 1.46 -7.45
N LYS A 131 -10.77 0.63 -8.31
CA LYS A 131 -9.84 -0.42 -7.93
C LYS A 131 -8.58 0.16 -7.26
N ASN A 132 -8.02 1.22 -7.83
CA ASN A 132 -6.82 1.85 -7.32
C ASN A 132 -7.07 2.61 -6.01
N MET A 133 -8.26 3.20 -5.82
CA MET A 133 -8.68 3.71 -4.51
C MET A 133 -8.68 2.59 -3.45
N GLN A 134 -9.23 1.42 -3.77
CA GLN A 134 -9.29 0.29 -2.83
C GLN A 134 -7.91 -0.27 -2.52
N ALA A 135 -6.98 -0.26 -3.48
CA ALA A 135 -5.62 -0.74 -3.32
C ALA A 135 -4.66 0.30 -2.72
N PHE A 136 -5.07 1.56 -2.61
CA PHE A 136 -4.19 2.67 -2.21
C PHE A 136 -3.54 2.43 -0.84
N PHE A 137 -4.27 1.89 0.11
CA PHE A 137 -3.79 1.55 1.44
C PHE A 137 -3.44 0.06 1.59
N SER A 138 -2.99 -0.58 0.51
CA SER A 138 -2.46 -1.95 0.59
C SER A 138 -1.30 -2.03 1.59
N GLU A 139 -1.21 -3.11 2.35
CA GLU A 139 -0.09 -3.38 3.26
C GLU A 139 1.28 -3.32 2.57
N ALA A 140 1.34 -3.62 1.28
CA ALA A 140 2.57 -3.50 0.48
C ALA A 140 3.08 -2.06 0.36
N ASN A 141 2.23 -1.07 0.59
CA ASN A 141 2.57 0.36 0.54
C ASN A 141 3.10 0.88 1.88
N PHE A 142 3.02 0.07 2.94
CA PHE A 142 3.61 0.39 4.23
C PHE A 142 4.94 -0.36 4.42
N SER A 143 5.88 0.27 5.09
CA SER A 143 7.19 -0.31 5.39
C SER A 143 7.64 0.07 6.80
N MET A 144 8.19 -0.90 7.52
CA MET A 144 8.86 -0.67 8.80
C MET A 144 10.15 -1.50 8.85
N PRO A 145 11.33 -0.84 8.97
CA PRO A 145 11.51 0.60 9.03
C PRO A 145 11.13 1.30 7.71
N ALA A 146 10.80 2.60 7.76
CA ALA A 146 10.45 3.41 6.59
C ALA A 146 11.55 3.39 5.53
N ILE A 147 12.82 3.39 5.94
CA ILE A 147 14.00 3.29 5.09
C ILE A 147 14.84 2.12 5.59
N LYS A 148 15.06 1.13 4.74
CA LYS A 148 15.92 -0.03 5.04
C LYS A 148 17.39 0.39 5.14
N ASP A 149 18.20 -0.41 5.86
CA ASP A 149 19.62 -0.10 6.07
C ASP A 149 20.45 -0.10 4.77
N ASP A 150 20.08 -0.96 3.85
CA ASP A 150 20.72 -1.14 2.54
C ASP A 150 20.22 -0.16 1.46
N THR A 151 19.28 0.74 1.80
CA THR A 151 18.77 1.72 0.85
C THR A 151 19.73 2.91 0.76
N ASP A 152 20.19 3.22 -0.44
CA ASP A 152 21.07 4.35 -0.71
C ASP A 152 20.29 5.67 -0.73
N PHE A 153 20.99 6.75 -0.36
CA PHE A 153 20.47 8.10 -0.45
C PHE A 153 20.50 8.59 -1.90
N ALA A 154 19.35 9.10 -2.37
CA ALA A 154 19.20 9.68 -3.71
C ALA A 154 18.95 11.20 -3.58
N PRO A 155 19.99 12.03 -3.78
CA PRO A 155 19.92 13.48 -3.53
C PRO A 155 18.94 14.22 -4.42
N GLU A 156 18.66 13.68 -5.61
CA GLU A 156 17.70 14.23 -6.56
C GLU A 156 16.24 14.07 -6.14
N TYR A 157 15.97 13.12 -5.19
CA TYR A 157 14.61 12.76 -4.77
C TYR A 157 14.36 12.95 -3.28
N SER A 158 15.39 13.38 -2.51
CA SER A 158 15.31 13.39 -1.06
C SER A 158 16.08 14.56 -0.45
N ASP A 159 15.52 15.18 0.58
CA ASP A 159 16.25 16.07 1.48
C ASP A 159 17.13 15.23 2.43
N LYS A 160 18.43 15.52 2.47
CA LYS A 160 19.41 14.76 3.26
C LYS A 160 19.10 14.75 4.76
N ALA A 161 18.65 15.89 5.30
CA ALA A 161 18.39 15.99 6.73
C ALA A 161 17.13 15.21 7.14
N ILE A 162 16.11 15.24 6.30
CA ILE A 162 14.88 14.45 6.48
C ILE A 162 15.20 12.97 6.30
N TRP A 163 15.92 12.60 5.25
CA TRP A 163 16.32 11.23 4.98
C TRP A 163 17.07 10.61 6.16
N ASP A 164 18.12 11.30 6.66
CA ASP A 164 18.94 10.80 7.77
C ASP A 164 18.13 10.67 9.06
N GLU A 165 17.22 11.60 9.33
CA GLU A 165 16.32 11.52 10.48
C GLU A 165 15.44 10.27 10.41
N ILE A 166 14.75 10.06 9.29
CA ILE A 166 13.83 8.94 9.12
C ILE A 166 14.59 7.60 9.09
N LYS A 167 15.73 7.53 8.38
CA LYS A 167 16.58 6.31 8.31
C LYS A 167 17.10 5.88 9.68
N LYS A 168 17.41 6.86 10.56
CA LYS A 168 17.87 6.60 11.92
C LYS A 168 16.78 6.02 12.83
N ASP A 169 15.52 6.36 12.60
CA ASP A 169 14.39 5.85 13.38
C ASP A 169 13.92 4.49 12.83
N LYS A 170 14.41 3.40 13.43
CA LYS A 170 14.07 2.03 13.02
C LYS A 170 12.61 1.64 13.28
N THR A 171 11.88 2.48 14.01
CA THR A 171 10.45 2.28 14.27
C THR A 171 9.55 3.20 13.43
N ALA A 172 10.15 4.05 12.61
CA ALA A 172 9.39 4.86 11.67
C ALA A 172 8.67 3.97 10.66
N VAL A 173 7.39 4.24 10.46
CA VAL A 173 6.60 3.61 9.40
C VAL A 173 6.60 4.55 8.20
N GLY A 174 6.96 4.03 7.04
CA GLY A 174 6.84 4.70 5.75
C GLY A 174 5.55 4.31 5.07
N PHE A 175 4.92 5.26 4.39
CA PHE A 175 3.81 5.01 3.49
C PHE A 175 4.16 5.54 2.11
N TYR A 176 4.15 4.64 1.11
CA TYR A 176 4.39 4.96 -0.30
C TYR A 176 3.08 5.06 -1.06
N PHE A 177 2.96 6.04 -1.93
CA PHE A 177 1.86 6.14 -2.89
C PHE A 177 2.32 6.79 -4.20
N LEU A 178 1.63 6.44 -5.28
CA LEU A 178 1.88 6.96 -6.62
C LEU A 178 0.69 7.82 -7.06
N LEU A 179 0.99 9.01 -7.57
CA LEU A 179 0.01 9.89 -8.20
C LEU A 179 0.37 10.10 -9.67
N GLY A 180 -0.53 9.71 -10.55
CA GLY A 180 -0.28 9.70 -11.99
C GLY A 180 0.77 8.65 -12.38
N THR A 181 1.44 8.90 -13.49
CA THR A 181 2.38 7.93 -14.08
C THR A 181 3.77 7.98 -13.48
N GLN A 182 4.11 9.06 -12.77
CA GLN A 182 5.51 9.35 -12.43
C GLN A 182 5.73 9.96 -11.05
N THR A 183 4.69 10.38 -10.32
CA THR A 183 4.89 11.04 -9.02
C THR A 183 4.77 10.05 -7.88
N GLY A 184 5.86 9.33 -7.59
CA GLY A 184 5.98 8.48 -6.43
C GLY A 184 6.40 9.27 -5.19
N ARG A 185 5.71 9.07 -4.06
CA ARG A 185 6.03 9.72 -2.78
C ARG A 185 6.09 8.71 -1.66
N SER A 186 7.07 8.90 -0.78
CA SER A 186 7.14 8.20 0.50
C SER A 186 7.10 9.20 1.64
N ILE A 187 6.14 9.03 2.53
CA ILE A 187 5.93 9.87 3.69
C ILE A 187 6.13 9.08 4.98
N ALA A 188 6.56 9.75 6.05
CA ALA A 188 6.70 9.19 7.39
C ALA A 188 6.46 10.28 8.45
N TRP A 189 6.17 9.85 9.68
CA TRP A 189 6.10 10.75 10.82
C TRP A 189 7.50 11.12 11.31
N SER A 190 7.83 12.41 11.31
CA SER A 190 9.05 12.94 11.93
C SER A 190 8.81 13.23 13.41
N LYS A 191 9.44 12.44 14.28
CA LYS A 191 9.39 12.66 15.74
C LYS A 191 10.04 13.99 16.14
N LYS A 192 11.05 14.42 15.40
CA LYS A 192 11.76 15.68 15.61
C LYS A 192 10.91 16.89 15.22
N GLN A 193 10.26 16.83 14.04
CA GLN A 193 9.47 17.94 13.51
C GLN A 193 8.01 17.89 13.99
N LYS A 194 7.56 16.76 14.56
CA LYS A 194 6.18 16.49 14.99
C LYS A 194 5.17 16.72 13.87
N LYS A 195 5.50 16.24 12.69
CA LYS A 195 4.64 16.29 11.48
C LYS A 195 4.99 15.17 10.51
N VAL A 196 4.10 14.91 9.59
CA VAL A 196 4.38 14.05 8.45
C VAL A 196 5.34 14.76 7.50
N VAL A 197 6.38 14.09 7.06
CA VAL A 197 7.39 14.58 6.12
C VAL A 197 7.48 13.67 4.91
N THR A 198 7.71 14.25 3.74
CA THR A 198 8.09 13.50 2.54
C THR A 198 9.58 13.26 2.60
N TYR A 199 10.00 11.99 2.72
CA TYR A 199 11.41 11.63 2.76
C TYR A 199 11.94 11.12 1.42
N PHE A 200 11.04 10.85 0.46
CA PHE A 200 11.37 10.50 -0.90
C PHE A 200 10.25 10.97 -1.83
N SER A 201 10.61 11.59 -2.97
CA SER A 201 9.65 11.98 -4.00
C SER A 201 10.34 11.90 -5.34
N CYS A 202 9.92 11.00 -6.23
CA CYS A 202 10.52 10.85 -7.54
C CYS A 202 9.56 11.15 -8.68
N CYS A 203 10.21 11.47 -9.72
CA CYS A 203 9.85 11.56 -11.13
C CYS A 203 8.86 12.63 -11.40
#